data_a290cc759c175f59961322c3d015e329
#
_entry.id   a290cc759c175f59961322c3d015e329
#
_cell.length_a   1.000
_cell.length_b   1.000
_cell.length_c   1.000
_cell.angle_alpha   90.00
_cell.angle_beta   90.00
_cell.angle_gamma   90.00
#
_symmetry.space_group_name_H-M   'P 1'
#
loop_
_entity.id
_entity.type
_entity.pdbx_description
1 polymer ?
#
loop_
_entity_poly.entity_id
_entity_poly.type
_entity_poly.pdbx_seq_one_letter_code
_entity_poly.pdbx_strand_id
1 'polypeptide(L)'
;AKFIHLIRDYRSNIVSYQNVRFDLHSTAGLAYRWNVYNKSIFEMSREFPDRFILVRYEDIILDAGKELKRICDFLELPMCEEMLDYHKGRAHQIAQQYSWHQKLAIPPDASNLNEWKKQLAGKELELAEKICGRVGERWGYPLSAMSSGNFLHPGILLGWLRTFLEKYLFRLPLSVRSTIITIFRKLTGSL
;
A
#
# COMPACT_ATOMS: atom_id res chain seq x y z
N ALA A 1 -3.00 18.90 -13.24
CA ALA A 1 -3.05 17.44 -13.16
C ALA A 1 -4.07 17.03 -12.09
N LYS A 2 -4.77 15.91 -12.30
CA LYS A 2 -5.65 15.25 -11.33
C LYS A 2 -4.93 14.02 -10.77
N PHE A 3 -5.13 13.72 -9.51
CA PHE A 3 -4.46 12.64 -8.79
C PHE A 3 -5.48 11.67 -8.21
N ILE A 4 -5.31 10.38 -8.46
CA ILE A 4 -6.08 9.30 -7.85
C ILE A 4 -5.22 8.74 -6.73
N HIS A 5 -5.65 8.89 -5.48
CA HIS A 5 -5.02 8.26 -4.34
C HIS A 5 -5.73 6.95 -4.01
N LEU A 6 -5.15 5.84 -4.45
CA LEU A 6 -5.60 4.51 -4.07
C LEU A 6 -4.96 4.14 -2.72
N ILE A 7 -5.81 3.99 -1.71
CA ILE A 7 -5.38 3.56 -0.39
C ILE A 7 -5.95 2.19 -0.05
N ARG A 8 -5.23 1.43 0.76
CA ARG A 8 -5.65 0.14 1.31
C ARG A 8 -5.40 0.12 2.81
N ASP A 9 -6.21 -0.63 3.56
CA ASP A 9 -5.99 -0.89 4.99
C ASP A 9 -4.52 -1.26 5.25
N TYR A 10 -3.87 -0.53 6.17
CA TYR A 10 -2.46 -0.72 6.47
C TYR A 10 -2.14 -2.15 6.91
N ARG A 11 -3.07 -2.83 7.60
CA ARG A 11 -2.91 -4.22 8.04
C ARG A 11 -2.85 -5.17 6.85
N SER A 12 -3.78 -5.01 5.92
CA SER A 12 -3.78 -5.75 4.65
C SER A 12 -2.59 -5.42 3.76
N ASN A 13 -2.15 -4.17 3.76
CA ASN A 13 -0.99 -3.72 3.00
C ASN A 13 0.29 -4.36 3.55
N ILE A 14 0.50 -4.33 4.87
CA ILE A 14 1.65 -4.95 5.55
C ILE A 14 1.73 -6.44 5.20
N VAL A 15 0.66 -7.19 5.42
CA VAL A 15 0.60 -8.63 5.11
C VAL A 15 0.90 -8.90 3.63
N SER A 16 0.35 -8.08 2.72
CA SER A 16 0.60 -8.23 1.29
C SER A 16 2.09 -8.06 0.95
N TYR A 17 2.76 -7.07 1.54
CA TYR A 17 4.18 -6.82 1.29
C TYR A 17 5.11 -7.84 1.98
N GLN A 18 4.71 -8.40 3.11
CA GLN A 18 5.45 -9.49 3.75
C GLN A 18 5.52 -10.76 2.90
N ASN A 19 4.55 -10.94 2.02
CA ASN A 19 4.46 -12.11 1.12
C ASN A 19 5.23 -11.92 -0.21
N VAL A 20 5.84 -10.74 -0.46
CA VAL A 20 6.64 -10.52 -1.68
C VAL A 20 8.14 -10.64 -1.37
N ARG A 21 8.88 -11.34 -2.25
CA ARG A 21 10.31 -11.69 -2.02
C ARG A 21 11.28 -10.52 -2.07
N PHE A 22 10.88 -9.39 -2.65
CA PHE A 22 11.78 -8.28 -2.97
C PHE A 22 11.60 -7.06 -2.06
N ASP A 23 10.81 -7.16 -0.98
CA ASP A 23 10.54 -6.04 -0.09
C ASP A 23 10.95 -6.33 1.37
N LEU A 24 10.75 -5.34 2.24
CA LEU A 24 10.89 -5.49 3.69
C LEU A 24 9.83 -6.47 4.21
N HIS A 25 10.25 -7.34 5.14
CA HIS A 25 9.32 -8.23 5.83
C HIS A 25 8.98 -7.73 7.25
N SER A 26 9.65 -6.67 7.72
CA SER A 26 9.41 -6.10 9.05
C SER A 26 8.08 -5.33 9.10
N THR A 27 7.18 -5.73 9.96
CA THR A 27 5.92 -5.02 10.24
C THR A 27 6.15 -3.56 10.56
N ALA A 28 7.13 -3.23 11.42
CA ALA A 28 7.45 -1.84 11.75
C ALA A 28 7.89 -1.02 10.54
N GLY A 29 8.76 -1.57 9.69
CA GLY A 29 9.25 -0.89 8.49
C GLY A 29 8.14 -0.64 7.47
N LEU A 30 7.29 -1.65 7.23
CA LEU A 30 6.16 -1.55 6.32
C LEU A 30 5.09 -0.57 6.83
N ALA A 31 4.75 -0.64 8.13
CA ALA A 31 3.84 0.28 8.78
C ALA A 31 4.34 1.73 8.71
N TYR A 32 5.63 1.96 9.01
CA TYR A 32 6.23 3.27 8.92
C TYR A 32 6.14 3.84 7.50
N ARG A 33 6.48 3.04 6.48
CA ARG A 33 6.39 3.44 5.06
C ARG A 33 4.96 3.80 4.67
N TRP A 34 3.98 2.96 5.02
CA TRP A 34 2.57 3.24 4.76
C TRP A 34 2.13 4.55 5.43
N ASN A 35 2.49 4.74 6.69
CA ASN A 35 2.13 5.93 7.47
C ASN A 35 2.69 7.22 6.85
N VAL A 36 3.99 7.24 6.51
CA VAL A 36 4.66 8.42 5.93
C VAL A 36 4.03 8.80 4.59
N TYR A 37 3.84 7.84 3.69
CA TYR A 37 3.29 8.13 2.37
C TYR A 37 1.84 8.63 2.45
N ASN A 38 1.00 7.94 3.20
CA ASN A 38 -0.40 8.33 3.31
C ASN A 38 -0.60 9.63 4.07
N LYS A 39 0.24 9.93 5.07
CA LYS A 39 0.26 11.24 5.73
C LYS A 39 0.62 12.36 4.74
N SER A 40 1.66 12.20 3.95
CA SER A 40 2.09 13.20 2.98
C SER A 40 1.03 13.46 1.90
N ILE A 41 0.38 12.40 1.41
CA ILE A 41 -0.71 12.54 0.43
C ILE A 41 -1.92 13.23 1.06
N PHE A 42 -2.23 12.94 2.33
CA PHE A 42 -3.28 13.63 3.05
C PHE A 42 -3.03 15.15 3.14
N GLU A 43 -1.81 15.55 3.44
CA GLU A 43 -1.42 16.96 3.50
C GLU A 43 -1.58 17.63 2.12
N MET A 44 -1.10 16.98 1.06
CA MET A 44 -1.24 17.47 -0.32
C MET A 44 -2.71 17.55 -0.77
N SER A 45 -3.53 16.57 -0.43
CA SER A 45 -4.96 16.57 -0.81
C SER A 45 -5.75 17.70 -0.14
N ARG A 46 -5.31 18.16 1.03
CA ARG A 46 -5.89 19.33 1.69
C ARG A 46 -5.50 20.65 1.02
N GLU A 47 -4.28 20.70 0.49
CA GLU A 47 -3.78 21.89 -0.23
C GLU A 47 -4.44 22.03 -1.61
N PHE A 48 -4.75 20.90 -2.27
CA PHE A 48 -5.33 20.87 -3.62
C PHE A 48 -6.58 19.96 -3.68
N PRO A 49 -7.67 20.25 -2.96
CA PRO A 49 -8.81 19.34 -2.81
C PRO A 49 -9.47 18.96 -4.15
N ASP A 50 -9.57 19.90 -5.09
CA ASP A 50 -10.20 19.67 -6.41
C ASP A 50 -9.33 18.81 -7.35
N ARG A 51 -8.08 18.55 -6.97
CA ARG A 51 -7.14 17.77 -7.78
C ARG A 51 -6.96 16.34 -7.30
N PHE A 52 -7.55 15.98 -6.16
CA PHE A 52 -7.41 14.65 -5.57
C PHE A 52 -8.75 13.94 -5.44
N ILE A 53 -8.76 12.67 -5.80
CA ILE A 53 -9.82 11.74 -5.45
C ILE A 53 -9.23 10.62 -4.60
N LEU A 54 -9.83 10.38 -3.44
CA LEU A 54 -9.53 9.22 -2.62
C LEU A 54 -10.34 8.03 -3.12
N VAL A 55 -9.66 6.92 -3.31
CA VAL A 55 -10.25 5.63 -3.67
C VAL A 55 -9.75 4.58 -2.69
N ARG A 56 -10.64 3.94 -1.96
CA ARG A 56 -10.28 2.82 -1.09
C ARG A 56 -10.30 1.54 -1.89
N TYR A 57 -9.26 0.75 -1.75
CA TYR A 57 -9.17 -0.57 -2.38
C TYR A 57 -10.37 -1.45 -2.04
N GLU A 58 -10.81 -1.40 -0.78
CA GLU A 58 -11.95 -2.15 -0.28
C GLU A 58 -13.24 -1.78 -1.00
N ASP A 59 -13.44 -0.50 -1.28
CA ASP A 59 -14.66 -0.01 -1.97
C ASP A 59 -14.69 -0.48 -3.43
N ILE A 60 -13.52 -0.50 -4.11
CA ILE A 60 -13.42 -1.09 -5.46
C ILE A 60 -13.77 -2.58 -5.44
N ILE A 61 -13.30 -3.32 -4.44
CA ILE A 61 -13.58 -4.76 -4.33
C ILE A 61 -15.06 -5.02 -4.06
N LEU A 62 -15.71 -4.16 -3.27
CA LEU A 62 -17.12 -4.31 -2.90
C LEU A 62 -18.08 -3.85 -4.01
N ASP A 63 -17.72 -2.76 -4.72
CA ASP A 63 -18.55 -2.18 -5.78
C ASP A 63 -17.67 -1.46 -6.82
N ALA A 64 -17.05 -2.26 -7.69
CA ALA A 64 -16.16 -1.74 -8.73
C ALA A 64 -16.88 -0.79 -9.70
N GLY A 65 -18.13 -1.05 -10.02
CA GLY A 65 -18.92 -0.23 -10.95
C GLY A 65 -19.12 1.19 -10.43
N LYS A 66 -19.54 1.31 -9.18
CA LYS A 66 -19.72 2.59 -8.51
C LYS A 66 -18.41 3.38 -8.39
N GLU A 67 -17.33 2.72 -7.97
CA GLU A 67 -16.06 3.39 -7.77
C GLU A 67 -15.41 3.80 -9.10
N LEU A 68 -15.47 2.98 -10.13
CA LEU A 68 -14.99 3.33 -11.47
C LEU A 68 -15.78 4.50 -12.06
N LYS A 69 -17.11 4.50 -11.89
CA LYS A 69 -17.92 5.66 -12.32
C LYS A 69 -17.46 6.93 -11.62
N ARG A 70 -17.26 6.91 -10.30
CA ARG A 70 -16.79 8.05 -9.52
C ARG A 70 -15.41 8.55 -9.97
N ILE A 71 -14.51 7.63 -10.33
CA ILE A 71 -13.18 7.96 -10.85
C ILE A 71 -13.29 8.58 -12.25
N CYS A 72 -14.11 8.01 -13.13
CA CYS A 72 -14.33 8.54 -14.47
C CYS A 72 -14.97 9.94 -14.43
N ASP A 73 -15.98 10.15 -13.59
CA ASP A 73 -16.60 11.45 -13.39
C ASP A 73 -15.57 12.50 -12.93
N PHE A 74 -14.72 12.13 -11.96
CA PHE A 74 -13.62 12.99 -11.50
C PHE A 74 -12.62 13.32 -12.60
N LEU A 75 -12.29 12.37 -13.46
CA LEU A 75 -11.36 12.56 -14.58
C LEU A 75 -12.00 13.23 -15.78
N GLU A 76 -13.33 13.43 -15.79
CA GLU A 76 -14.12 13.93 -16.92
C GLU A 76 -13.99 13.00 -18.15
N LEU A 77 -13.99 11.69 -17.90
CA LEU A 77 -13.91 10.64 -18.91
C LEU A 77 -15.22 9.82 -18.93
N PRO A 78 -15.65 9.35 -20.10
CA PRO A 78 -16.75 8.41 -20.16
C PRO A 78 -16.34 7.08 -19.51
N MET A 79 -17.26 6.51 -18.72
CA MET A 79 -17.10 5.14 -18.22
C MET A 79 -17.50 4.17 -19.35
N CYS A 80 -16.73 3.09 -19.51
CA CYS A 80 -17.11 1.97 -20.37
C CYS A 80 -17.18 0.67 -19.57
N GLU A 81 -18.11 -0.22 -19.92
CA GLU A 81 -18.36 -1.46 -19.17
C GLU A 81 -17.18 -2.44 -19.22
N GLU A 82 -16.39 -2.39 -20.28
CA GLU A 82 -15.19 -3.20 -20.44
C GLU A 82 -14.13 -2.96 -19.35
N MET A 83 -14.20 -1.83 -18.65
CA MET A 83 -13.33 -1.56 -17.50
C MET A 83 -13.59 -2.54 -16.34
N LEU A 84 -14.80 -3.09 -16.24
CA LEU A 84 -15.15 -4.09 -15.23
C LEU A 84 -14.61 -5.48 -15.57
N ASP A 85 -14.34 -5.72 -16.84
CA ASP A 85 -13.86 -6.99 -17.37
C ASP A 85 -12.31 -7.08 -17.47
N TYR A 86 -11.59 -6.27 -16.70
CA TYR A 86 -10.12 -6.18 -16.73
C TYR A 86 -9.43 -7.55 -16.66
N HIS A 87 -10.00 -8.49 -15.92
CA HIS A 87 -9.47 -9.84 -15.69
C HIS A 87 -9.54 -10.73 -16.94
N LYS A 88 -10.38 -10.40 -17.93
CA LYS A 88 -10.51 -11.13 -19.21
C LYS A 88 -9.49 -10.67 -20.27
N GLY A 89 -8.87 -9.49 -20.09
CA GLY A 89 -7.99 -8.87 -21.05
C GLY A 89 -6.49 -9.00 -20.72
N ARG A 90 -5.77 -7.89 -20.85
CA ARG A 90 -4.32 -7.82 -20.65
C ARG A 90 -3.88 -8.22 -19.23
N ALA A 91 -4.73 -8.00 -18.23
CA ALA A 91 -4.46 -8.40 -16.85
C ALA A 91 -4.29 -9.93 -16.73
N HIS A 92 -5.05 -10.72 -17.48
CA HIS A 92 -4.90 -12.17 -17.54
C HIS A 92 -3.51 -12.59 -18.05
N GLN A 93 -3.01 -11.91 -19.10
CA GLN A 93 -1.67 -12.17 -19.65
C GLN A 93 -0.56 -11.85 -18.64
N ILE A 94 -0.69 -10.73 -17.92
CA ILE A 94 0.25 -10.35 -16.86
C ILE A 94 0.24 -11.37 -15.72
N ALA A 95 -0.94 -11.87 -15.33
CA ALA A 95 -1.07 -12.89 -14.28
C ALA A 95 -0.38 -14.21 -14.66
N GLN A 96 -0.41 -14.60 -15.93
CA GLN A 96 0.30 -15.78 -16.43
C GLN A 96 1.82 -15.60 -16.42
N GLN A 97 2.30 -14.38 -16.66
CA GLN A 97 3.73 -14.09 -16.72
C GLN A 97 4.38 -13.98 -15.34
N TYR A 98 3.64 -13.54 -14.31
CA TYR A 98 4.17 -13.27 -12.99
C TYR A 98 3.35 -13.95 -11.89
N SER A 99 3.96 -14.88 -11.16
CA SER A 99 3.28 -15.68 -10.11
C SER A 99 2.66 -14.84 -8.98
N TRP A 100 3.19 -13.65 -8.70
CA TRP A 100 2.66 -12.75 -7.68
C TRP A 100 1.49 -11.88 -8.16
N HIS A 101 1.14 -11.96 -9.46
CA HIS A 101 0.00 -11.24 -10.04
C HIS A 101 -1.20 -12.13 -10.38
N GLN A 102 -1.24 -13.37 -9.90
CA GLN A 102 -2.31 -14.33 -10.19
C GLN A 102 -3.72 -13.80 -9.88
N LYS A 103 -3.83 -12.94 -8.85
CA LYS A 103 -5.11 -12.30 -8.50
C LYS A 103 -5.66 -11.35 -9.57
N LEU A 104 -4.85 -10.93 -10.54
CA LEU A 104 -5.32 -10.12 -11.66
C LEU A 104 -6.13 -10.91 -12.70
N ALA A 105 -6.03 -12.25 -12.69
CA ALA A 105 -6.75 -13.12 -13.61
C ALA A 105 -8.17 -13.50 -13.14
N ILE A 106 -8.55 -13.05 -11.94
CA ILE A 106 -9.84 -13.36 -11.33
C ILE A 106 -10.61 -12.08 -11.00
N PRO A 107 -11.94 -12.12 -10.96
CA PRO A 107 -12.76 -11.02 -10.49
C PRO A 107 -12.36 -10.57 -9.07
N PRO A 108 -12.71 -9.34 -8.67
CA PRO A 108 -12.51 -8.89 -7.29
C PRO A 108 -13.17 -9.84 -6.29
N ASP A 109 -12.42 -10.23 -5.25
CA ASP A 109 -12.90 -11.17 -4.22
C ASP A 109 -12.89 -10.50 -2.85
N ALA A 110 -14.07 -10.25 -2.31
CA ALA A 110 -14.26 -9.62 -1.00
C ALA A 110 -13.77 -10.50 0.16
N SER A 111 -13.66 -11.83 -0.01
CA SER A 111 -13.16 -12.72 1.05
C SER A 111 -11.75 -12.38 1.50
N ASN A 112 -10.96 -11.81 0.61
CA ASN A 112 -9.58 -11.41 0.87
C ASN A 112 -9.43 -10.10 1.69
N LEU A 113 -10.48 -9.33 1.91
CA LEU A 113 -10.41 -8.05 2.62
C LEU A 113 -10.00 -8.20 4.08
N ASN A 114 -10.30 -9.34 4.70
CA ASN A 114 -10.02 -9.64 6.11
C ASN A 114 -8.90 -10.66 6.32
N GLU A 115 -8.20 -11.08 5.28
CA GLU A 115 -7.10 -12.06 5.36
C GLU A 115 -5.99 -11.65 6.34
N TRP A 116 -5.77 -10.35 6.52
CA TRP A 116 -4.81 -9.85 7.48
C TRP A 116 -5.08 -10.32 8.91
N LYS A 117 -6.34 -10.55 9.30
CA LYS A 117 -6.73 -11.02 10.64
C LYS A 117 -6.16 -12.40 10.98
N LYS A 118 -5.84 -13.22 9.96
CA LYS A 118 -5.24 -14.54 10.14
C LYS A 118 -3.72 -14.48 10.30
N GLN A 119 -3.08 -13.43 9.80
CA GLN A 119 -1.63 -13.35 9.69
C GLN A 119 -1.00 -12.28 10.59
N LEU A 120 -1.73 -11.19 10.87
CA LEU A 120 -1.27 -10.08 11.69
C LEU A 120 -2.05 -10.07 13.02
N ALA A 121 -1.39 -10.50 14.09
CA ALA A 121 -2.02 -10.63 15.41
C ALA A 121 -1.07 -10.23 16.55
N GLY A 122 -1.59 -10.09 17.77
CA GLY A 122 -0.82 -9.81 18.97
C GLY A 122 0.08 -8.59 18.85
N LYS A 123 1.35 -8.72 19.23
CA LYS A 123 2.32 -7.60 19.24
C LYS A 123 2.55 -6.96 17.88
N GLU A 124 2.48 -7.73 16.80
CA GLU A 124 2.66 -7.21 15.44
C GLU A 124 1.48 -6.31 15.03
N LEU A 125 0.25 -6.71 15.36
CA LEU A 125 -0.93 -5.89 15.14
C LEU A 125 -0.89 -4.60 15.97
N GLU A 126 -0.59 -4.71 17.27
CA GLU A 126 -0.43 -3.54 18.15
C GLU A 126 0.62 -2.57 17.61
N LEU A 127 1.75 -3.08 17.13
CA LEU A 127 2.81 -2.26 16.55
C LEU A 127 2.36 -1.54 15.27
N ALA A 128 1.68 -2.24 14.37
CA ALA A 128 1.12 -1.66 13.15
C ALA A 128 0.10 -0.55 13.49
N GLU A 129 -0.79 -0.79 14.44
CA GLU A 129 -1.80 0.17 14.88
C GLU A 129 -1.20 1.38 15.59
N LYS A 130 -0.16 1.19 16.40
CA LYS A 130 0.58 2.31 17.01
C LYS A 130 1.20 3.25 15.97
N ILE A 131 1.75 2.69 14.91
CA ILE A 131 2.43 3.45 13.86
C ILE A 131 1.42 4.10 12.90
N CYS A 132 0.43 3.35 12.45
CA CYS A 132 -0.49 3.75 11.38
C CYS A 132 -1.81 4.33 11.87
N GLY A 133 -2.24 4.01 13.10
CA GLY A 133 -3.61 4.20 13.55
C GLY A 133 -4.16 5.61 13.33
N ARG A 134 -3.44 6.64 13.78
CA ARG A 134 -3.88 8.04 13.58
C ARG A 134 -4.10 8.44 12.13
N VAL A 135 -3.26 7.95 11.22
CA VAL A 135 -3.41 8.18 9.79
C VAL A 135 -4.49 7.28 9.25
N GLY A 136 -4.52 6.01 9.68
CA GLY A 136 -5.54 5.04 9.29
C GLY A 136 -6.95 5.49 9.60
N GLU A 137 -7.21 6.01 10.79
CA GLU A 137 -8.52 6.52 11.20
C GLU A 137 -9.02 7.64 10.28
N ARG A 138 -8.14 8.55 9.85
CA ARG A 138 -8.48 9.62 8.90
C ARG A 138 -8.95 9.08 7.54
N TRP A 139 -8.50 7.88 7.18
CA TRP A 139 -8.84 7.20 5.94
C TRP A 139 -9.93 6.13 6.11
N GLY A 140 -10.58 6.08 7.29
CA GLY A 140 -11.67 5.15 7.59
C GLY A 140 -11.21 3.74 7.98
N TYR A 141 -9.99 3.59 8.50
CA TYR A 141 -9.47 2.34 9.05
C TYR A 141 -9.38 2.43 10.58
N PRO A 142 -10.44 2.05 11.32
CA PRO A 142 -10.45 2.16 12.77
C PRO A 142 -9.45 1.20 13.42
N LEU A 143 -9.00 1.54 14.63
CA LEU A 143 -8.20 0.65 15.45
C LEU A 143 -9.01 -0.58 15.85
N SER A 144 -8.39 -1.74 15.86
CA SER A 144 -9.01 -3.00 16.34
C SER A 144 -8.61 -3.35 17.75
N ALA A 145 -7.49 -2.80 18.24
CA ALA A 145 -7.00 -3.00 19.61
C ALA A 145 -6.74 -1.64 20.29
N MET A 146 -6.95 -1.57 21.60
CA MET A 146 -6.56 -0.41 22.39
C MET A 146 -5.03 -0.40 22.54
N SER A 147 -4.36 0.43 21.77
CA SER A 147 -2.92 0.62 21.85
C SER A 147 -2.59 1.78 22.76
N SER A 148 -2.12 1.51 23.97
CA SER A 148 -1.61 2.52 24.90
C SER A 148 -0.07 2.46 24.96
N GLY A 149 0.59 3.60 24.70
CA GLY A 149 1.99 3.80 25.03
C GLY A 149 2.89 4.34 23.91
N ASN A 150 3.85 5.16 24.31
CA ASN A 150 4.97 5.61 23.47
C ASN A 150 5.98 4.46 23.32
N PHE A 151 6.31 4.11 22.09
CA PHE A 151 7.21 3.00 21.83
C PHE A 151 8.23 3.34 20.74
N LEU A 152 9.51 3.29 21.10
CA LEU A 152 10.62 3.33 20.12
C LEU A 152 10.95 1.89 19.74
N HIS A 153 10.53 1.47 18.55
CA HIS A 153 10.86 0.13 18.03
C HIS A 153 12.00 0.25 17.00
N PRO A 154 13.06 -0.58 17.09
CA PRO A 154 14.21 -0.53 16.16
C PRO A 154 13.79 -0.62 14.68
N GLY A 155 12.73 -1.35 14.37
CA GLY A 155 12.17 -1.45 13.03
C GLY A 155 11.62 -0.13 12.48
N ILE A 156 11.24 0.82 13.34
CA ILE A 156 10.83 2.17 12.91
C ILE A 156 12.06 2.92 12.38
N LEU A 157 13.20 2.81 13.08
CA LEU A 157 14.46 3.40 12.64
C LEU A 157 14.92 2.83 11.30
N LEU A 158 14.82 1.50 11.14
CA LEU A 158 15.10 0.82 9.87
C LEU A 158 14.16 1.27 8.74
N GLY A 159 12.87 1.39 9.03
CA GLY A 159 11.87 1.91 8.08
C GLY A 159 12.17 3.36 7.67
N TRP A 160 12.52 4.21 8.65
CA TRP A 160 12.92 5.60 8.40
C TRP A 160 14.19 5.66 7.53
N LEU A 161 15.23 4.90 7.89
CA LEU A 161 16.49 4.85 7.16
C LEU A 161 16.27 4.41 5.71
N ARG A 162 15.45 3.38 5.50
CA ARG A 162 15.11 2.91 4.15
C ARG A 162 14.36 3.98 3.36
N THR A 163 13.31 4.58 3.93
CA THR A 163 12.53 5.62 3.25
C THR A 163 13.40 6.84 2.91
N PHE A 164 14.32 7.19 3.81
CA PHE A 164 15.31 8.22 3.58
C PHE A 164 16.26 7.83 2.43
N LEU A 165 16.82 6.63 2.46
CA LEU A 165 17.70 6.13 1.41
C LEU A 165 16.99 6.05 0.05
N GLU A 166 15.76 5.57 -0.01
CA GLU A 166 14.96 5.55 -1.23
C GLU A 166 14.82 6.96 -1.83
N LYS A 167 14.48 7.96 -1.02
CA LYS A 167 14.35 9.36 -1.45
C LYS A 167 15.63 9.93 -2.09
N TYR A 168 16.80 9.54 -1.58
CA TYR A 168 18.08 10.03 -2.10
C TYR A 168 18.67 9.11 -3.16
N LEU A 169 18.48 7.79 -3.06
CA LEU A 169 18.95 6.82 -4.05
C LEU A 169 18.34 7.06 -5.45
N PHE A 170 17.07 7.50 -5.51
CA PHE A 170 16.44 7.84 -6.79
C PHE A 170 17.11 9.01 -7.53
N ARG A 171 17.91 9.82 -6.84
CA ARG A 171 18.69 10.92 -7.42
C ARG A 171 20.07 10.49 -7.93
N LEU A 172 20.50 9.27 -7.63
CA LEU A 172 21.81 8.75 -8.03
C LEU A 172 21.73 8.02 -9.38
N PRO A 173 22.85 7.99 -10.16
CA PRO A 173 22.96 7.18 -11.37
C PRO A 173 22.64 5.71 -11.10
N LEU A 174 22.04 5.03 -12.08
CA LEU A 174 21.61 3.63 -11.97
C LEU A 174 22.70 2.67 -11.49
N SER A 175 23.95 2.88 -11.93
CA SER A 175 25.12 2.06 -11.54
C SER A 175 25.43 2.15 -10.04
N VAL A 176 25.38 3.34 -9.47
CA VAL A 176 25.62 3.56 -8.03
C VAL A 176 24.45 3.02 -7.22
N ARG A 177 23.23 3.23 -7.69
CA ARG A 177 22.02 2.76 -7.05
C ARG A 177 21.97 1.22 -6.95
N SER A 178 22.29 0.50 -8.02
CA SER A 178 22.30 -0.97 -8.03
C SER A 178 23.32 -1.53 -7.03
N THR A 179 24.49 -0.91 -6.93
CA THR A 179 25.53 -1.31 -5.97
C THR A 179 25.07 -1.13 -4.52
N ILE A 180 24.48 0.02 -4.19
CA ILE A 180 23.98 0.29 -2.83
C ILE A 180 22.86 -0.67 -2.46
N ILE A 181 21.91 -0.94 -3.36
CA ILE A 181 20.82 -1.90 -3.13
C ILE A 181 21.38 -3.30 -2.88
N THR A 182 22.39 -3.72 -3.64
CA THR A 182 23.03 -5.03 -3.48
C THR A 182 23.74 -5.15 -2.14
N ILE A 183 24.47 -4.12 -1.72
CA ILE A 183 25.14 -4.08 -0.41
C ILE A 183 24.08 -4.14 0.71
N PHE A 184 23.01 -3.34 0.61
CA PHE A 184 21.96 -3.32 1.61
C PHE A 184 21.24 -4.66 1.75
N ARG A 185 20.96 -5.35 0.64
CA ARG A 185 20.40 -6.71 0.64
C ARG A 185 21.33 -7.72 1.34
N LYS A 186 22.65 -7.64 1.10
CA LYS A 186 23.61 -8.50 1.78
C LYS A 186 23.67 -8.27 3.29
N LEU A 187 23.55 -7.02 3.74
CA LEU A 187 23.61 -6.66 5.16
C LEU A 187 22.32 -6.98 5.92
N THR A 188 21.17 -6.95 5.26
CA THR A 188 19.87 -7.20 5.89
C THR A 188 19.41 -8.66 5.78
N GLY A 189 20.18 -9.53 5.14
CA GLY A 189 19.85 -10.96 4.98
C GLY A 189 18.60 -11.23 4.13
N SER A 190 18.10 -10.25 3.42
CA SER A 190 16.98 -10.40 2.48
C SER A 190 17.53 -10.77 1.11
N LEU A 191 17.67 -12.08 0.89
CA LEU A 191 17.88 -12.70 -0.41
C LEU A 191 16.57 -12.79 -1.18
#